data_430b517a4077e506f9a87b913301c9e9
#
_entry.id   430b517a4077e506f9a87b913301c9e9
#
_cell.length_a   1.000
_cell.length_b   1.000
_cell.length_c   1.000
_cell.angle_alpha   90.00
_cell.angle_beta   90.00
_cell.angle_gamma   90.00
#
_symmetry.space_group_name_H-M   'P 1'
#
loop_
_entity.id
_entity.type
_entity.pdbx_description
1 polymer ?
#
loop_
_entity_poly.entity_id
_entity_poly.type
_entity_poly.pdbx_seq_one_letter_code
_entity_poly.pdbx_strand_id
1 'polypeptide(L)'
;MARPSKCRKICSEPVYDSFRPEGFPSDGTICLTLDEFEAIRLIDLEHFTHEKCAKQMEISRTTVTEIYESARYKIADSLIHGKTLLISGGHYRLCQGDTSSHCFTRCTSAYDSVATSIIEKKENGAMRIAATYENGMIFQHFGHTETFKLYDIENGQITGTQ
;
A
#
# COMPACT_ATOMS: atom_id res chain seq x y z
N MET A 1 3.20 8.60 33.67
CA MET A 1 3.94 8.22 32.47
C MET A 1 2.94 7.69 31.45
N ALA A 2 2.88 8.26 30.24
CA ALA A 2 2.00 7.75 29.17
C ALA A 2 2.49 6.37 28.73
N ARG A 3 1.57 5.40 28.60
CA ARG A 3 1.88 4.06 28.12
C ARG A 3 2.38 4.18 26.66
N PRO A 4 3.53 3.60 26.28
CA PRO A 4 4.01 3.68 24.91
C PRO A 4 2.95 3.09 23.95
N SER A 5 2.72 3.79 22.83
CA SER A 5 1.78 3.32 21.82
C SER A 5 2.25 1.99 21.23
N LYS A 6 1.37 0.98 21.21
CA LYS A 6 1.68 -0.32 20.64
C LYS A 6 1.76 -0.20 19.11
N CYS A 7 2.82 -0.75 18.50
CA CYS A 7 2.97 -0.82 17.05
C CYS A 7 1.82 -1.66 16.46
N ARG A 8 1.18 -1.14 15.41
CA ARG A 8 0.00 -1.76 14.79
C ARG A 8 0.44 -2.70 13.67
N LYS A 9 -0.11 -3.92 13.63
CA LYS A 9 0.18 -4.87 12.56
C LYS A 9 -0.64 -4.51 11.32
N ILE A 10 0.02 -4.36 10.18
CA ILE A 10 -0.61 -4.20 8.87
C ILE A 10 -0.21 -5.35 7.96
N CYS A 11 -1.06 -5.71 7.00
CA CYS A 11 -0.80 -6.86 6.13
C CYS A 11 0.02 -6.51 4.90
N SER A 12 -0.16 -5.33 4.35
CA SER A 12 0.58 -4.86 3.17
C SER A 12 0.64 -3.34 3.11
N GLU A 13 1.65 -2.82 2.47
CA GLU A 13 1.71 -1.41 2.09
C GLU A 13 0.96 -1.20 0.77
N PRO A 14 0.30 -0.04 0.56
CA PRO A 14 -0.35 0.26 -0.70
C PRO A 14 0.67 0.44 -1.82
N VAL A 15 0.28 0.04 -3.04
CA VAL A 15 1.08 0.28 -4.26
C VAL A 15 1.03 1.77 -4.64
N TYR A 16 -0.06 2.44 -4.28
CA TYR A 16 -0.29 3.85 -4.54
C TYR A 16 -0.13 4.63 -3.24
N ASP A 17 0.63 5.70 -3.27
CA ASP A 17 0.90 6.56 -2.11
C ASP A 17 0.11 7.87 -2.13
N SER A 18 -0.52 8.22 -3.26
CA SER A 18 -1.26 9.46 -3.36
C SER A 18 -2.46 9.41 -4.30
N PHE A 19 -3.51 10.17 -3.94
CA PHE A 19 -4.67 10.44 -4.78
C PHE A 19 -4.84 11.95 -4.91
N ARG A 20 -4.95 12.44 -6.13
CA ARG A 20 -5.05 13.88 -6.43
C ARG A 20 -6.30 14.16 -7.24
N PRO A 21 -7.00 15.29 -6.99
CA PRO A 21 -8.05 15.74 -7.88
C PRO A 21 -7.44 16.11 -9.24
N GLU A 22 -8.09 15.68 -10.32
CA GLU A 22 -7.71 16.04 -11.68
C GLU A 22 -8.46 17.30 -12.14
N GLY A 23 -7.78 18.16 -12.91
CA GLY A 23 -8.38 19.36 -13.52
C GLY A 23 -8.44 20.59 -12.63
N PHE A 24 -8.08 20.50 -11.35
CA PHE A 24 -8.04 21.63 -10.43
C PHE A 24 -6.75 21.62 -9.59
N PRO A 25 -6.20 22.79 -9.23
CA PRO A 25 -5.11 22.84 -8.26
C PRO A 25 -5.60 22.30 -6.92
N SER A 26 -4.89 21.34 -6.35
CA SER A 26 -5.20 20.80 -5.03
C SER A 26 -4.94 21.86 -3.96
N ASP A 27 -5.95 22.17 -3.14
CA ASP A 27 -5.83 23.09 -2.01
C ASP A 27 -5.44 22.34 -0.73
N GLY A 28 -4.19 21.89 -0.70
CA GLY A 28 -3.60 21.23 0.46
C GLY A 28 -3.46 19.71 0.34
N THR A 29 -2.82 19.13 1.33
CA THR A 29 -2.54 17.70 1.41
C THR A 29 -3.00 17.16 2.78
N ILE A 30 -3.68 16.02 2.76
CA ILE A 30 -4.07 15.27 3.96
C ILE A 30 -3.25 13.99 4.01
N CYS A 31 -2.64 13.72 5.16
CA CYS A 31 -1.89 12.50 5.37
C CYS A 31 -2.78 11.43 6.02
N LEU A 32 -3.03 10.34 5.29
CA LEU A 32 -3.62 9.10 5.78
C LEU A 32 -2.48 8.18 6.21
N THR A 33 -2.44 7.79 7.47
CA THR A 33 -1.37 6.89 7.93
C THR A 33 -1.63 5.45 7.50
N LEU A 34 -0.58 4.62 7.44
CA LEU A 34 -0.68 3.23 6.97
C LEU A 34 -1.56 2.35 7.87
N ASP A 35 -1.63 2.64 9.15
CA ASP A 35 -2.56 1.97 10.06
C ASP A 35 -4.02 2.43 9.87
N GLU A 36 -4.25 3.70 9.50
CA GLU A 36 -5.56 4.20 9.09
C GLU A 36 -6.00 3.56 7.76
N PHE A 37 -5.10 3.47 6.79
CA PHE A 37 -5.35 2.80 5.52
C PHE A 37 -5.74 1.32 5.73
N GLU A 38 -4.99 0.60 6.58
CA GLU A 38 -5.30 -0.81 6.90
C GLU A 38 -6.66 -0.96 7.59
N ALA A 39 -7.04 -0.04 8.49
CA ALA A 39 -8.34 -0.08 9.12
C ALA A 39 -9.49 0.09 8.10
N ILE A 40 -9.36 1.03 7.15
CA ILE A 40 -10.31 1.20 6.03
C ILE A 40 -10.37 -0.08 5.19
N ARG A 41 -9.23 -0.63 4.81
CA ARG A 41 -9.17 -1.85 4.01
C ARG A 41 -9.90 -3.02 4.72
N LEU A 42 -9.62 -3.24 5.98
CA LEU A 42 -10.21 -4.35 6.72
C LEU A 42 -11.72 -4.17 6.97
N ILE A 43 -12.16 -2.97 7.32
CA ILE A 43 -13.56 -2.73 7.73
C ILE A 43 -14.44 -2.46 6.50
N ASP A 44 -14.08 -1.52 5.63
CA ASP A 44 -14.93 -1.11 4.53
C ASP A 44 -14.83 -2.03 3.30
N LEU A 45 -13.64 -2.57 2.98
CA LEU A 45 -13.44 -3.41 1.82
C LEU A 45 -13.63 -4.91 2.15
N GLU A 46 -13.02 -5.40 3.24
CA GLU A 46 -13.09 -6.81 3.65
C GLU A 46 -14.28 -7.11 4.57
N HIS A 47 -15.07 -6.09 4.92
CA HIS A 47 -16.25 -6.19 5.78
C HIS A 47 -15.99 -6.81 7.17
N PHE A 48 -14.82 -6.52 7.74
CA PHE A 48 -14.51 -6.96 9.10
C PHE A 48 -15.27 -6.15 10.15
N THR A 49 -15.69 -6.81 11.22
CA THR A 49 -16.12 -6.10 12.42
C THR A 49 -14.93 -5.44 13.11
N HIS A 50 -15.17 -4.41 13.92
CA HIS A 50 -14.11 -3.75 14.70
C HIS A 50 -13.36 -4.73 15.60
N GLU A 51 -14.04 -5.75 16.15
CA GLU A 51 -13.40 -6.81 16.95
C GLU A 51 -12.44 -7.67 16.10
N LYS A 52 -12.84 -8.03 14.90
CA LYS A 52 -12.02 -8.83 13.99
C LYS A 52 -10.82 -8.02 13.49
N CYS A 53 -11.04 -6.74 13.15
CA CYS A 53 -10.00 -5.79 12.79
C CYS A 53 -8.98 -5.61 13.95
N ALA A 54 -9.46 -5.44 15.18
CA ALA A 54 -8.62 -5.30 16.36
C ALA A 54 -7.70 -6.51 16.60
N LYS A 55 -8.22 -7.73 16.41
CA LYS A 55 -7.45 -8.96 16.48
C LYS A 55 -6.40 -9.02 15.37
N GLN A 56 -6.76 -8.66 14.12
CA GLN A 56 -5.86 -8.65 12.99
C GLN A 56 -4.71 -7.66 13.16
N MET A 57 -5.00 -6.44 13.61
CA MET A 57 -4.02 -5.37 13.82
C MET A 57 -3.30 -5.47 15.17
N GLU A 58 -3.68 -6.43 16.04
CA GLU A 58 -3.13 -6.66 17.39
C GLU A 58 -3.24 -5.45 18.34
N ILE A 59 -4.36 -4.74 18.25
CA ILE A 59 -4.69 -3.58 19.08
C ILE A 59 -6.05 -3.73 19.75
N SER A 60 -6.44 -2.75 20.58
CA SER A 60 -7.77 -2.77 21.21
C SER A 60 -8.87 -2.36 20.22
N ARG A 61 -10.11 -2.83 20.45
CA ARG A 61 -11.28 -2.40 19.68
C ARG A 61 -11.47 -0.88 19.72
N THR A 62 -11.26 -0.27 20.88
CA THR A 62 -11.37 1.20 21.03
C THR A 62 -10.38 1.92 20.13
N THR A 63 -9.13 1.45 20.09
CA THR A 63 -8.10 2.02 19.21
C THR A 63 -8.47 1.85 17.73
N VAL A 64 -9.05 0.71 17.33
CA VAL A 64 -9.56 0.54 15.97
C VAL A 64 -10.64 1.55 15.63
N THR A 65 -11.58 1.78 16.56
CA THR A 65 -12.66 2.75 16.34
C THR A 65 -12.09 4.16 16.15
N GLU A 66 -11.16 4.59 17.00
CA GLU A 66 -10.51 5.90 16.88
C GLU A 66 -9.74 6.06 15.55
N ILE A 67 -8.95 5.05 15.16
CA ILE A 67 -8.19 5.03 13.90
C ILE A 67 -9.15 5.08 12.70
N TYR A 68 -10.19 4.27 12.72
CA TYR A 68 -11.16 4.18 11.64
C TYR A 68 -11.97 5.47 11.46
N GLU A 69 -12.43 6.09 12.55
CA GLU A 69 -13.12 7.38 12.50
C GLU A 69 -12.21 8.48 11.96
N SER A 70 -10.95 8.54 12.43
CA SER A 70 -9.95 9.46 11.91
C SER A 70 -9.70 9.27 10.41
N ALA A 71 -9.53 8.02 9.97
CA ALA A 71 -9.32 7.68 8.57
C ALA A 71 -10.48 8.12 7.67
N ARG A 72 -11.71 7.83 8.07
CA ARG A 72 -12.93 8.23 7.32
C ARG A 72 -13.08 9.74 7.24
N TYR A 73 -12.81 10.45 8.34
CA TYR A 73 -12.84 11.91 8.33
C TYR A 73 -11.83 12.48 7.32
N LYS A 74 -10.59 11.99 7.32
CA LYS A 74 -9.54 12.43 6.40
C LYS A 74 -9.89 12.17 4.93
N ILE A 75 -10.45 10.99 4.64
CA ILE A 75 -10.91 10.66 3.28
C ILE A 75 -12.05 11.58 2.87
N ALA A 76 -13.04 11.80 3.73
CA ALA A 76 -14.16 12.68 3.46
C ALA A 76 -13.69 14.13 3.24
N ASP A 77 -12.79 14.64 4.07
CA ASP A 77 -12.20 15.98 3.94
C ASP A 77 -11.44 16.14 2.63
N SER A 78 -10.66 15.12 2.23
CA SER A 78 -9.97 15.09 0.94
C SER A 78 -10.96 15.18 -0.24
N LEU A 79 -12.00 14.36 -0.23
CA LEU A 79 -12.99 14.29 -1.31
C LEU A 79 -13.83 15.56 -1.42
N ILE A 80 -14.30 16.10 -0.29
CA ILE A 80 -15.21 17.25 -0.26
C ILE A 80 -14.47 18.55 -0.65
N HIS A 81 -13.23 18.71 -0.22
CA HIS A 81 -12.48 19.94 -0.43
C HIS A 81 -11.42 19.83 -1.54
N GLY A 82 -11.38 18.72 -2.29
CA GLY A 82 -10.43 18.54 -3.39
C GLY A 82 -8.97 18.56 -2.96
N LYS A 83 -8.66 18.07 -1.73
CA LYS A 83 -7.30 18.01 -1.22
C LYS A 83 -6.59 16.75 -1.71
N THR A 84 -5.28 16.81 -1.90
CA THR A 84 -4.46 15.61 -2.16
C THR A 84 -4.47 14.72 -0.93
N LEU A 85 -4.80 13.44 -1.11
CA LEU A 85 -4.68 12.42 -0.07
C LEU A 85 -3.32 11.72 -0.25
N LEU A 86 -2.45 11.83 0.74
CA LEU A 86 -1.14 11.18 0.77
C LEU A 86 -1.19 10.03 1.78
N ILE A 87 -0.82 8.82 1.36
CA ILE A 87 -0.76 7.65 2.25
C ILE A 87 0.69 7.47 2.69
N SER A 88 0.99 7.80 3.93
CA SER A 88 2.36 7.70 4.44
C SER A 88 2.45 7.73 5.95
N GLY A 89 3.53 7.18 6.50
CA GLY A 89 3.82 7.25 7.93
C GLY A 89 2.89 6.39 8.80
N GLY A 90 2.84 6.72 10.09
CA GLY A 90 2.12 5.95 11.10
C GLY A 90 3.04 5.07 11.93
N HIS A 91 2.49 4.45 12.98
CA HIS A 91 3.24 3.60 13.90
C HIS A 91 2.86 2.13 13.70
N TYR A 92 3.44 1.48 12.70
CA TYR A 92 3.05 0.15 12.25
C TYR A 92 4.24 -0.83 12.14
N ARG A 93 3.92 -2.10 11.96
CA ARG A 93 4.84 -3.16 11.55
C ARG A 93 4.16 -4.03 10.50
N LEU A 94 4.91 -4.48 9.52
CA LEU A 94 4.42 -5.41 8.50
C LEU A 94 4.22 -6.82 9.09
N CYS A 95 3.17 -7.49 8.60
CA CYS A 95 2.96 -8.91 8.84
C CYS A 95 4.06 -9.70 8.11
N GLN A 96 4.76 -10.57 8.83
CA GLN A 96 5.84 -11.39 8.25
C GLN A 96 5.34 -12.66 7.55
N GLY A 97 4.04 -12.73 7.24
CA GLY A 97 3.47 -13.93 6.59
C GLY A 97 3.38 -15.15 7.52
N ASP A 98 3.55 -14.94 8.81
CA ASP A 98 3.49 -16.01 9.79
C ASP A 98 2.09 -16.63 9.79
N THR A 99 2.04 -17.95 9.61
CA THR A 99 0.82 -18.77 9.63
C THR A 99 0.19 -18.87 11.02
N SER A 100 0.62 -17.99 11.95
CA SER A 100 -0.01 -17.86 13.25
C SER A 100 -1.50 -17.53 13.05
N SER A 101 -2.36 -18.20 13.76
CA SER A 101 -3.82 -18.29 13.73
C SER A 101 -4.62 -16.98 13.74
N HIS A 102 -4.00 -15.84 13.50
CA HIS A 102 -4.58 -14.52 13.60
C HIS A 102 -4.60 -13.71 12.28
N CYS A 103 -4.04 -14.23 11.20
CA CYS A 103 -4.21 -13.63 9.89
C CYS A 103 -5.46 -14.24 9.23
N PHE A 104 -6.61 -13.58 9.38
CA PHE A 104 -7.93 -14.08 8.92
C PHE A 104 -8.12 -13.98 7.41
N THR A 105 -7.32 -13.18 6.73
CA THR A 105 -7.16 -13.18 5.28
C THR A 105 -5.78 -13.73 4.97
N ARG A 106 -5.67 -14.53 3.90
CA ARG A 106 -4.36 -14.82 3.35
C ARG A 106 -3.69 -13.46 3.14
N CYS A 107 -2.53 -13.23 3.77
CA CYS A 107 -1.64 -12.12 3.43
C CYS A 107 -1.02 -12.38 2.04
N THR A 108 -1.83 -12.90 1.14
CA THR A 108 -1.53 -12.86 -0.29
C THR A 108 -1.87 -11.44 -0.68
N SER A 109 -0.84 -10.66 -0.93
CA SER A 109 -1.01 -9.34 -1.47
C SER A 109 -2.02 -9.42 -2.61
N ALA A 110 -3.19 -8.78 -2.43
CA ALA A 110 -4.10 -8.56 -3.55
C ALA A 110 -3.40 -7.77 -4.67
N TYR A 111 -2.20 -7.33 -4.40
CA TYR A 111 -1.29 -6.61 -5.28
C TYR A 111 -0.33 -7.51 -6.07
N ASP A 112 -0.14 -8.79 -5.68
CA ASP A 112 0.61 -9.75 -6.51
C ASP A 112 -0.07 -9.96 -7.87
N SER A 113 -1.40 -9.78 -7.95
CA SER A 113 -2.11 -9.85 -9.23
C SER A 113 -1.87 -8.63 -10.13
N VAL A 114 -1.60 -7.46 -9.58
CA VAL A 114 -1.29 -6.24 -10.36
C VAL A 114 0.17 -6.24 -10.79
N ALA A 115 1.09 -6.64 -9.90
CA ALA A 115 2.50 -6.78 -10.25
C ALA A 115 2.72 -7.91 -11.27
N THR A 116 1.92 -8.99 -11.20
CA THR A 116 2.03 -10.13 -12.13
C THR A 116 1.44 -9.82 -13.52
N SER A 117 0.53 -8.84 -13.65
CA SER A 117 -0.03 -8.45 -14.95
C SER A 117 0.91 -7.59 -15.80
N ILE A 118 2.02 -7.10 -15.22
CA ILE A 118 3.04 -6.33 -15.95
C ILE A 118 4.13 -7.26 -16.53
N ILE A 119 4.13 -8.55 -16.14
CA ILE A 119 5.05 -9.55 -16.68
C ILE A 119 4.38 -10.23 -17.88
N GLU A 120 4.58 -9.70 -19.08
CA GLU A 120 4.28 -10.44 -20.30
C GLU A 120 5.20 -11.67 -20.38
N LYS A 121 4.67 -12.86 -20.06
CA LYS A 121 5.34 -14.12 -20.37
C LYS A 121 5.37 -14.32 -21.87
N LYS A 122 6.52 -14.10 -22.50
CA LYS A 122 6.78 -14.66 -23.80
C LYS A 122 6.90 -16.20 -23.67
N GLU A 123 6.14 -16.92 -24.48
CA GLU A 123 6.33 -18.36 -24.68
C GLU A 123 7.79 -18.57 -25.10
N ASN A 124 8.59 -19.22 -24.27
CA ASN A 124 10.00 -19.65 -24.43
C ASN A 124 10.93 -19.25 -23.28
N GLY A 125 10.40 -19.01 -22.06
CA GLY A 125 11.27 -18.72 -20.92
C GLY A 125 11.91 -17.31 -20.92
N ALA A 126 11.57 -16.46 -21.88
CA ALA A 126 11.98 -15.07 -21.93
C ALA A 126 11.05 -14.23 -21.02
N MET A 127 11.65 -13.38 -20.21
CA MET A 127 10.96 -12.49 -19.28
C MET A 127 11.34 -11.04 -19.58
N ARG A 128 10.34 -10.13 -19.58
CA ARG A 128 10.61 -8.69 -19.65
C ARG A 128 10.34 -8.06 -18.30
N ILE A 129 11.32 -7.35 -17.75
CA ILE A 129 11.21 -6.64 -16.46
C ILE A 129 11.28 -5.14 -16.74
N ALA A 130 10.35 -4.38 -16.17
CA ALA A 130 10.41 -2.93 -16.12
C ALA A 130 10.91 -2.51 -14.74
N ALA A 131 11.99 -1.73 -14.70
CA ALA A 131 12.49 -1.10 -13.49
C ALA A 131 12.30 0.40 -13.57
N THR A 132 11.88 1.00 -12.46
CA THR A 132 11.86 2.45 -12.31
C THR A 132 13.27 2.99 -12.40
N TYR A 133 13.51 4.03 -13.21
CA TYR A 133 14.86 4.48 -13.50
C TYR A 133 14.94 6.00 -13.53
N GLU A 134 15.90 6.55 -12.78
CA GLU A 134 16.18 7.99 -12.78
C GLU A 134 17.65 8.23 -12.50
N ASN A 135 18.29 9.09 -13.29
CA ASN A 135 19.70 9.52 -13.11
C ASN A 135 20.73 8.38 -12.95
N GLY A 136 20.53 7.24 -13.63
CA GLY A 136 21.48 6.14 -13.60
C GLY A 136 21.21 5.11 -12.50
N MET A 137 20.19 5.29 -11.68
CA MET A 137 19.86 4.41 -10.54
C MET A 137 18.42 3.89 -10.61
N ILE A 138 18.15 2.78 -9.92
CA ILE A 138 16.79 2.31 -9.70
C ILE A 138 16.12 3.25 -8.70
N PHE A 139 14.99 3.84 -9.09
CA PHE A 139 14.25 4.77 -8.27
C PHE A 139 13.32 4.02 -7.29
N GLN A 140 13.31 4.43 -6.02
CA GLN A 140 12.62 3.68 -4.96
C GLN A 140 11.08 3.86 -4.95
N HIS A 141 10.55 4.86 -5.66
CA HIS A 141 9.13 5.16 -5.67
C HIS A 141 8.52 4.94 -7.05
N PHE A 142 7.83 3.81 -7.21
CA PHE A 142 7.22 3.40 -8.47
C PHE A 142 6.19 4.42 -9.01
N GLY A 143 5.44 5.09 -8.12
CA GLY A 143 4.41 6.07 -8.49
C GLY A 143 4.93 7.45 -8.90
N HIS A 144 6.21 7.74 -8.76
CA HIS A 144 6.81 9.07 -9.06
C HIS A 144 7.86 9.03 -10.16
N THR A 145 8.07 7.88 -10.79
CA THR A 145 9.06 7.77 -11.86
C THR A 145 8.46 8.21 -13.19
N GLU A 146 9.17 9.08 -13.91
CA GLU A 146 8.80 9.49 -15.26
C GLU A 146 9.32 8.51 -16.33
N THR A 147 10.31 7.69 -15.97
CA THR A 147 10.97 6.78 -16.90
C THR A 147 11.10 5.38 -16.34
N PHE A 148 10.95 4.39 -17.22
CA PHE A 148 11.18 2.99 -16.93
C PHE A 148 12.27 2.46 -17.85
N LYS A 149 13.14 1.64 -17.29
CA LYS A 149 14.10 0.87 -18.08
C LYS A 149 13.60 -0.55 -18.22
N LEU A 150 13.47 -1.00 -19.47
CA LEU A 150 13.01 -2.35 -19.78
C LEU A 150 14.21 -3.27 -19.96
N TYR A 151 14.16 -4.43 -19.32
CA TYR A 151 15.18 -5.47 -19.45
C TYR A 151 14.55 -6.73 -20.02
N ASP A 152 15.07 -7.22 -21.13
CA ASP A 152 14.75 -8.55 -21.65
C ASP A 152 15.72 -9.56 -21.02
N ILE A 153 15.17 -10.59 -20.38
CA ILE A 153 15.93 -11.64 -19.69
C ILE A 153 15.60 -12.98 -20.33
N GLU A 154 16.64 -13.70 -20.75
CA GLU A 154 16.55 -15.07 -21.23
C GLU A 154 17.53 -15.94 -20.45
N ASN A 155 17.06 -17.09 -19.95
CA ASN A 155 17.90 -18.02 -19.17
C ASN A 155 18.64 -17.36 -17.98
N GLY A 156 18.03 -16.34 -17.34
CA GLY A 156 18.62 -15.63 -16.21
C GLY A 156 19.69 -14.58 -16.58
N GLN A 157 19.87 -14.30 -17.88
CA GLN A 157 20.79 -13.27 -18.38
C GLN A 157 20.03 -12.14 -19.09
N ILE A 158 20.50 -10.90 -18.91
CA ILE A 158 19.95 -9.74 -19.59
C ILE A 158 20.43 -9.79 -21.05
N THR A 159 19.47 -9.91 -21.98
CA THR A 159 19.73 -10.00 -23.43
C THR A 159 19.43 -8.71 -24.17
N GLY A 160 18.63 -7.83 -23.57
CA GLY A 160 18.26 -6.53 -24.15
C GLY A 160 17.96 -5.49 -23.08
N THR A 161 18.12 -4.22 -23.44
CA THR A 161 17.79 -3.07 -22.59
C THR A 161 17.21 -1.95 -23.46
N GLN A 162 16.06 -1.41 -23.08
CA GLN A 162 15.40 -0.25 -23.71
C GLN A 162 15.08 0.81 -22.67
#